data_96089fc37fa49578414d4215e35a23d9
#
_entry.id   96089fc37fa49578414d4215e35a23d9
#
_cell.length_a   1.000
_cell.length_b   1.000
_cell.length_c   1.000
_cell.angle_alpha   90.00
_cell.angle_beta   90.00
_cell.angle_gamma   90.00
#
_symmetry.space_group_name_H-M   'P 1'
#
loop_
_entity.id
_entity.type
_entity.pdbx_description
1 polymer ?
#
loop_
_entity_poly.entity_id
_entity_poly.type
_entity_poly.pdbx_seq_one_letter_code
_entity_poly.pdbx_strand_id
1 'polypeptide(L)'
;SSEQLLIRKFKEMLLALKMESELSKEEILALYLNVVPFGKHAYGLHAASNTYYGVDPGELDLAQLAMMAGTIKKPEGGNPINGPDYALTRRNLVLRRMLEQGSIDRPAYALARERPITASVHSRPIELSAPYAGEMVRQHLLAEYGASAYRRGLNVYTTLDANKQSLAQSALVKKLNEYDRRHGYRGPEYRRLDGTDEFLSAPEYGYPANWIKTLDNAQ
;
A
#
# COMPACT_ATOMS: atom_id res chain seq x y z
N SER A 1 25.65 7.29 -21.93
CA SER A 1 26.59 8.35 -22.45
C SER A 1 25.94 9.71 -22.28
N SER A 2 26.73 10.79 -22.21
CA SER A 2 26.23 12.18 -22.10
C SER A 2 25.36 12.58 -23.29
N GLU A 3 25.63 12.03 -24.45
CA GLU A 3 24.87 12.27 -25.68
C GLU A 3 23.44 11.73 -25.63
N GLN A 4 23.24 10.56 -25.06
CA GLN A 4 21.89 10.01 -24.80
C GLN A 4 21.09 10.86 -23.80
N LEU A 5 21.76 11.48 -22.82
CA LEU A 5 21.18 12.40 -21.87
C LEU A 5 20.66 13.68 -22.54
N LEU A 6 21.45 14.27 -23.45
CA LEU A 6 21.07 15.50 -24.19
C LEU A 6 19.86 15.23 -25.10
N ILE A 7 19.91 14.15 -25.88
CA ILE A 7 18.79 13.77 -26.77
C ILE A 7 17.51 13.52 -25.96
N ARG A 8 17.61 12.85 -24.81
CA ARG A 8 16.48 12.64 -23.92
C ARG A 8 15.92 13.97 -23.40
N LYS A 9 16.78 14.89 -22.96
CA LYS A 9 16.36 16.22 -22.49
C LYS A 9 15.71 17.06 -23.58
N PHE A 10 16.19 16.97 -24.79
CA PHE A 10 15.58 17.65 -25.92
C PHE A 10 14.17 17.10 -26.22
N LYS A 11 14.00 15.77 -26.19
CA LYS A 11 12.67 15.14 -26.35
C LYS A 11 11.72 15.52 -25.22
N GLU A 12 12.19 15.54 -23.96
CA GLU A 12 11.42 15.99 -22.80
C GLU A 12 10.93 17.44 -22.98
N MET A 13 11.80 18.34 -23.47
CA MET A 13 11.45 19.73 -23.74
C MET A 13 10.38 19.87 -24.83
N LEU A 14 10.54 19.16 -25.96
CA LEU A 14 9.54 19.18 -27.04
C LEU A 14 8.18 18.63 -26.56
N LEU A 15 8.21 17.56 -25.76
CA LEU A 15 6.99 17.00 -25.18
C LEU A 15 6.32 18.00 -24.21
N ALA A 16 7.11 18.69 -23.38
CA ALA A 16 6.58 19.71 -22.47
C ALA A 16 5.89 20.85 -23.22
N LEU A 17 6.51 21.36 -24.30
CA LEU A 17 5.91 22.39 -25.15
C LEU A 17 4.62 21.92 -25.81
N LYS A 18 4.59 20.66 -26.26
CA LYS A 18 3.38 20.06 -26.83
C LYS A 18 2.27 19.94 -25.77
N MET A 19 2.59 19.44 -24.58
CA MET A 19 1.62 19.36 -23.50
C MET A 19 1.06 20.72 -23.12
N GLU A 20 1.91 21.74 -23.01
CA GLU A 20 1.48 23.12 -22.68
C GLU A 20 0.62 23.77 -23.78
N SER A 21 0.77 23.35 -25.05
CA SER A 21 -0.06 23.80 -26.16
C SER A 21 -1.42 23.10 -26.25
N GLU A 22 -1.52 21.86 -25.78
CA GLU A 22 -2.72 21.03 -25.91
C GLU A 22 -3.56 20.93 -24.63
N LEU A 23 -2.95 21.18 -23.45
CA LEU A 23 -3.56 20.97 -22.15
C LEU A 23 -3.51 22.27 -21.31
N SER A 24 -4.55 22.50 -20.53
CA SER A 24 -4.56 23.53 -19.49
C SER A 24 -3.61 23.19 -18.33
N LYS A 25 -3.26 24.19 -17.51
CA LYS A 25 -2.41 23.96 -16.33
C LYS A 25 -3.05 23.01 -15.33
N GLU A 26 -4.37 23.07 -15.19
CA GLU A 26 -5.18 22.21 -14.33
C GLU A 26 -5.11 20.74 -14.80
N GLU A 27 -5.23 20.52 -16.11
CA GLU A 27 -5.11 19.18 -16.71
C GLU A 27 -3.71 18.60 -16.56
N ILE A 28 -2.68 19.41 -16.77
CA ILE A 28 -1.27 18.99 -16.55
C ILE A 28 -1.05 18.62 -15.08
N LEU A 29 -1.55 19.43 -14.15
CA LEU A 29 -1.46 19.15 -12.71
C LEU A 29 -2.21 17.88 -12.33
N ALA A 30 -3.42 17.69 -12.86
CA ALA A 30 -4.20 16.49 -12.63
C ALA A 30 -3.48 15.22 -13.14
N LEU A 31 -2.93 15.26 -14.36
CA LEU A 31 -2.12 14.17 -14.90
C LEU A 31 -0.90 13.88 -14.01
N TYR A 32 -0.18 14.92 -13.58
CA TYR A 32 0.97 14.77 -12.68
C TYR A 32 0.58 14.11 -11.37
N LEU A 33 -0.47 14.60 -10.70
CA LEU A 33 -0.94 14.07 -9.42
C LEU A 33 -1.49 12.65 -9.53
N ASN A 34 -1.93 12.21 -10.71
CA ASN A 34 -2.39 10.84 -10.93
C ASN A 34 -1.26 9.82 -11.15
N VAL A 35 -0.02 10.28 -11.46
CA VAL A 35 1.08 9.39 -11.82
C VAL A 35 2.25 9.46 -10.84
N VAL A 36 2.42 10.60 -10.14
CA VAL A 36 3.58 10.82 -9.26
C VAL A 36 3.63 9.78 -8.13
N PRO A 37 4.82 9.20 -7.83
CA PRO A 37 4.97 8.27 -6.73
C PRO A 37 4.95 9.01 -5.38
N PHE A 38 4.27 8.40 -4.39
CA PHE A 38 4.22 8.85 -3.00
C PHE A 38 4.92 7.89 -2.03
N GLY A 39 5.56 6.83 -2.52
CA GLY A 39 6.14 5.76 -1.71
C GLY A 39 5.12 4.68 -1.33
N LYS A 40 5.60 3.60 -0.68
CA LYS A 40 4.74 2.46 -0.32
C LYS A 40 3.95 1.89 -1.50
N HIS A 41 4.54 1.91 -2.71
CA HIS A 41 3.91 1.50 -3.97
C HIS A 41 2.64 2.29 -4.34
N ALA A 42 2.41 3.44 -3.71
CA ALA A 42 1.30 4.33 -4.03
C ALA A 42 1.69 5.28 -5.17
N TYR A 43 1.05 5.13 -6.32
CA TYR A 43 1.18 6.00 -7.49
C TYR A 43 -0.08 6.81 -7.66
N GLY A 44 0.07 8.12 -7.70
CA GLY A 44 -1.02 9.09 -7.72
C GLY A 44 -1.61 9.40 -6.36
N LEU A 45 -2.23 10.59 -6.25
CA LEU A 45 -2.75 11.15 -5.00
C LEU A 45 -3.87 10.29 -4.39
N HIS A 46 -4.74 9.72 -5.24
CA HIS A 46 -5.83 8.85 -4.76
C HIS A 46 -5.28 7.58 -4.08
N ALA A 47 -4.34 6.89 -4.73
CA ALA A 47 -3.71 5.71 -4.15
C ALA A 47 -2.93 6.06 -2.87
N ALA A 48 -2.27 7.22 -2.84
CA ALA A 48 -1.53 7.69 -1.67
C ALA A 48 -2.46 8.01 -0.49
N SER A 49 -3.57 8.72 -0.74
CA SER A 49 -4.59 9.03 0.28
C SER A 49 -5.12 7.75 0.92
N ASN A 50 -5.53 6.78 0.10
CA ASN A 50 -5.98 5.49 0.58
C ASN A 50 -4.88 4.72 1.34
N THR A 51 -3.63 4.75 0.87
CA THR A 51 -2.51 4.04 1.51
C THR A 51 -2.14 4.63 2.87
N TYR A 52 -2.12 5.97 3.00
CA TYR A 52 -1.64 6.64 4.21
C TYR A 52 -2.75 7.02 5.19
N TYR A 53 -4.00 7.19 4.72
CA TYR A 53 -5.11 7.67 5.54
C TYR A 53 -6.38 6.85 5.43
N GLY A 54 -6.49 5.94 4.44
CA GLY A 54 -7.66 5.08 4.24
C GLY A 54 -8.91 5.81 3.75
N VAL A 55 -8.76 7.04 3.21
CA VAL A 55 -9.86 7.90 2.77
C VAL A 55 -9.58 8.48 1.38
N ASP A 56 -10.60 9.03 0.75
CA ASP A 56 -10.45 9.71 -0.52
C ASP A 56 -9.71 11.07 -0.37
N PRO A 57 -9.02 11.56 -1.43
CA PRO A 57 -8.30 12.83 -1.36
C PRO A 57 -9.14 14.03 -0.94
N GLY A 58 -10.42 14.04 -1.25
CA GLY A 58 -11.35 15.11 -0.87
C GLY A 58 -11.68 15.16 0.63
N GLU A 59 -11.39 14.09 1.35
CA GLU A 59 -11.64 13.98 2.80
C GLU A 59 -10.40 14.35 3.63
N LEU A 60 -9.24 14.54 2.98
CA LEU A 60 -8.01 14.94 3.65
C LEU A 60 -8.09 16.34 4.20
N ASP A 61 -7.64 16.53 5.43
CA ASP A 61 -7.47 17.85 6.01
C ASP A 61 -6.24 18.61 5.45
N LEU A 62 -6.12 19.89 5.75
CA LEU A 62 -5.03 20.74 5.26
C LEU A 62 -3.64 20.20 5.65
N ALA A 63 -3.48 19.65 6.87
CA ALA A 63 -2.20 19.12 7.32
C ALA A 63 -1.84 17.85 6.55
N GLN A 64 -2.82 16.99 6.26
CA GLN A 64 -2.66 15.76 5.48
C GLN A 64 -2.36 16.07 4.01
N LEU A 65 -3.06 17.01 3.39
CA LEU A 65 -2.78 17.48 2.02
C LEU A 65 -1.37 18.06 1.90
N ALA A 66 -0.96 18.90 2.86
CA ALA A 66 0.40 19.45 2.90
C ALA A 66 1.46 18.35 3.12
N MET A 67 1.13 17.29 3.89
CA MET A 67 1.98 16.12 4.07
C MET A 67 2.17 15.39 2.73
N MET A 68 1.09 15.14 1.99
CA MET A 68 1.17 14.50 0.67
C MET A 68 2.04 15.32 -0.28
N ALA A 69 1.80 16.63 -0.41
CA ALA A 69 2.63 17.50 -1.23
C ALA A 69 4.11 17.47 -0.83
N GLY A 70 4.40 17.43 0.48
CA GLY A 70 5.75 17.32 1.01
C GLY A 70 6.46 16.00 0.68
N THR A 71 5.71 14.91 0.62
CA THR A 71 6.21 13.54 0.38
C THR A 71 6.77 13.35 -1.03
N ILE A 72 6.27 14.08 -2.02
CA ILE A 72 6.70 13.96 -3.44
C ILE A 72 8.21 14.16 -3.59
N LYS A 73 8.85 14.96 -2.75
CA LYS A 73 10.30 15.25 -2.85
C LYS A 73 11.17 14.03 -2.57
N LYS A 74 10.74 13.13 -1.67
CA LYS A 74 11.48 11.90 -1.29
C LYS A 74 10.48 10.80 -0.93
N PRO A 75 9.82 10.17 -1.92
CA PRO A 75 8.66 9.30 -1.69
C PRO A 75 8.94 8.10 -0.78
N GLU A 76 10.05 7.39 -0.98
CA GLU A 76 10.33 6.16 -0.23
C GLU A 76 10.88 6.42 1.17
N GLY A 77 11.87 7.30 1.31
CA GLY A 77 12.55 7.52 2.59
C GLY A 77 12.06 8.73 3.38
N GLY A 78 11.19 9.57 2.80
CA GLY A 78 10.70 10.79 3.43
C GLY A 78 9.19 10.87 3.52
N ASN A 79 8.49 9.74 3.36
CA ASN A 79 7.07 9.64 3.61
C ASN A 79 6.78 9.54 5.13
N PRO A 80 5.55 9.80 5.59
CA PRO A 80 5.23 9.89 7.01
C PRO A 80 5.40 8.58 7.80
N ILE A 81 5.54 7.44 7.12
CA ILE A 81 5.76 6.13 7.75
C ILE A 81 7.26 5.83 7.91
N ASN A 82 8.05 6.01 6.82
CA ASN A 82 9.45 5.63 6.80
C ASN A 82 10.38 6.73 7.35
N GLY A 83 9.96 8.00 7.29
CA GLY A 83 10.74 9.14 7.74
C GLY A 83 9.87 10.26 8.30
N PRO A 84 9.18 10.03 9.45
CA PRO A 84 8.20 10.96 10.00
C PRO A 84 8.76 12.36 10.27
N ASP A 85 9.97 12.48 10.80
CA ASP A 85 10.59 13.78 11.10
C ASP A 85 10.87 14.59 9.82
N TYR A 86 11.36 13.91 8.79
CA TYR A 86 11.57 14.55 7.49
C TYR A 86 10.23 14.94 6.86
N ALA A 87 9.24 14.06 6.90
CA ALA A 87 7.90 14.33 6.39
C ALA A 87 7.26 15.53 7.11
N LEU A 88 7.40 15.61 8.45
CA LEU A 88 6.91 16.74 9.24
C LEU A 88 7.58 18.06 8.83
N THR A 89 8.90 18.03 8.65
CA THR A 89 9.67 19.21 8.18
C THR A 89 9.18 19.65 6.79
N ARG A 90 8.94 18.72 5.88
CA ARG A 90 8.42 18.99 4.54
C ARG A 90 6.99 19.52 4.57
N ARG A 91 6.10 18.91 5.37
CA ARG A 91 4.74 19.41 5.58
C ARG A 91 4.75 20.86 6.04
N ASN A 92 5.55 21.17 7.06
CA ASN A 92 5.60 22.52 7.63
C ASN A 92 6.19 23.54 6.64
N LEU A 93 7.10 23.11 5.75
CA LEU A 93 7.59 23.95 4.65
C LEU A 93 6.47 24.25 3.64
N VAL A 94 5.67 23.24 3.27
CA VAL A 94 4.51 23.43 2.35
C VAL A 94 3.52 24.41 2.97
N LEU A 95 3.10 24.19 4.21
CA LEU A 95 2.17 25.07 4.93
C LEU A 95 2.68 26.51 5.00
N ARG A 96 3.97 26.70 5.26
CA ARG A 96 4.58 28.04 5.28
C ARG A 96 4.49 28.70 3.89
N ARG A 97 4.78 27.96 2.82
CA ARG A 97 4.67 28.48 1.46
C ARG A 97 3.24 28.86 1.08
N MET A 98 2.26 28.08 1.51
CA MET A 98 0.85 28.39 1.31
C MET A 98 0.44 29.68 2.03
N LEU A 99 0.95 29.89 3.26
CA LEU A 99 0.74 31.14 3.99
C LEU A 99 1.42 32.34 3.30
N GLU A 100 2.69 32.20 2.89
CA GLU A 100 3.45 33.24 2.19
C GLU A 100 2.77 33.67 0.86
N GLN A 101 2.11 32.72 0.18
CA GLN A 101 1.36 32.97 -1.06
C GLN A 101 -0.08 33.40 -0.85
N GLY A 102 -0.55 33.51 0.39
CA GLY A 102 -1.92 33.88 0.71
C GLY A 102 -2.98 32.82 0.42
N SER A 103 -2.55 31.57 0.16
CA SER A 103 -3.47 30.44 -0.09
C SER A 103 -4.18 29.97 1.18
N ILE A 104 -3.59 30.21 2.35
CA ILE A 104 -4.18 29.97 3.67
C ILE A 104 -3.93 31.17 4.57
N ASP A 105 -4.78 31.34 5.57
CA ASP A 105 -4.63 32.38 6.59
C ASP A 105 -3.73 31.89 7.77
N ARG A 106 -3.38 32.82 8.68
CA ARG A 106 -2.57 32.52 9.86
C ARG A 106 -3.22 31.52 10.82
N PRO A 107 -4.53 31.61 11.14
CA PRO A 107 -5.20 30.63 11.98
C PRO A 107 -5.16 29.21 11.39
N ALA A 108 -5.47 29.03 10.10
CA ALA A 108 -5.40 27.73 9.41
C ALA A 108 -3.97 27.16 9.40
N TYR A 109 -2.97 28.02 9.14
CA TYR A 109 -1.55 27.62 9.24
C TYR A 109 -1.18 27.10 10.62
N ALA A 110 -1.53 27.85 11.69
CA ALA A 110 -1.19 27.47 13.07
C ALA A 110 -1.85 26.13 13.42
N LEU A 111 -3.15 25.97 13.14
CA LEU A 111 -3.89 24.74 13.40
C LEU A 111 -3.30 23.55 12.66
N ALA A 112 -3.02 23.69 11.36
CA ALA A 112 -2.48 22.61 10.55
C ALA A 112 -1.04 22.21 10.96
N ARG A 113 -0.24 23.18 11.39
CA ARG A 113 1.13 22.95 11.85
C ARG A 113 1.19 22.15 13.15
N GLU A 114 0.26 22.37 14.07
CA GLU A 114 0.21 21.68 15.38
C GLU A 114 -0.39 20.27 15.27
N ARG A 115 -1.07 19.93 14.18
CA ARG A 115 -1.63 18.59 13.98
C ARG A 115 -0.54 17.53 14.02
N PRO A 116 -0.74 16.43 14.80
CA PRO A 116 0.17 15.29 14.79
C PRO A 116 0.13 14.58 13.43
N ILE A 117 1.12 13.73 13.18
CA ILE A 117 1.08 12.80 12.03
C ILE A 117 0.04 11.73 12.35
N THR A 118 -0.99 11.64 11.51
CA THR A 118 -2.07 10.63 11.62
C THR A 118 -1.93 9.52 10.58
N ALA A 119 -0.88 9.59 9.74
CA ALA A 119 -0.65 8.61 8.69
C ALA A 119 -0.32 7.23 9.29
N SER A 120 -0.98 6.21 8.77
CA SER A 120 -0.70 4.80 9.02
C SER A 120 -0.86 4.01 7.72
N VAL A 121 -0.30 2.81 7.66
CA VAL A 121 -0.46 2.00 6.44
C VAL A 121 -1.86 1.38 6.44
N HIS A 122 -2.66 1.78 5.46
CA HIS A 122 -3.96 1.18 5.18
C HIS A 122 -3.81 0.22 4.00
N SER A 123 -4.06 -1.06 4.23
CA SER A 123 -4.24 -2.03 3.16
C SER A 123 -5.72 -2.05 2.76
N ARG A 124 -6.00 -2.27 1.47
CA ARG A 124 -7.39 -2.52 1.06
C ARG A 124 -7.94 -3.67 1.89
N PRO A 125 -9.12 -3.52 2.50
CA PRO A 125 -9.73 -4.61 3.24
C PRO A 125 -9.93 -5.80 2.30
N ILE A 126 -9.47 -6.97 2.71
CA ILE A 126 -9.79 -8.22 2.00
C ILE A 126 -11.21 -8.58 2.43
N GLU A 127 -12.18 -8.27 1.58
CA GLU A 127 -13.60 -8.51 1.87
C GLU A 127 -13.94 -10.01 1.97
N LEU A 128 -13.17 -10.83 1.23
CA LEU A 128 -13.33 -12.28 1.23
C LEU A 128 -11.97 -12.98 1.24
N SER A 129 -11.70 -13.78 2.26
CA SER A 129 -10.53 -14.65 2.29
C SER A 129 -10.77 -15.91 1.45
N ALA A 130 -10.24 -15.91 0.25
CA ALA A 130 -10.29 -17.04 -0.69
C ALA A 130 -8.94 -17.21 -1.42
N PRO A 131 -7.83 -17.47 -0.70
CA PRO A 131 -6.49 -17.43 -1.28
C PRO A 131 -6.29 -18.47 -2.39
N TYR A 132 -6.87 -19.66 -2.25
CA TYR A 132 -6.78 -20.71 -3.28
C TYR A 132 -7.50 -20.32 -4.57
N ALA A 133 -8.71 -19.75 -4.46
CA ALA A 133 -9.43 -19.25 -5.63
C ALA A 133 -8.71 -18.09 -6.30
N GLY A 134 -8.14 -17.19 -5.49
CA GLY A 134 -7.29 -16.09 -6.00
C GLY A 134 -6.07 -16.61 -6.77
N GLU A 135 -5.42 -17.67 -6.29
CA GLU A 135 -4.28 -18.29 -6.97
C GLU A 135 -4.70 -18.99 -8.29
N MET A 136 -5.84 -19.67 -8.31
CA MET A 136 -6.39 -20.24 -9.55
C MET A 136 -6.63 -19.16 -10.61
N VAL A 137 -7.22 -18.02 -10.20
CA VAL A 137 -7.44 -16.86 -11.09
C VAL A 137 -6.10 -16.32 -11.58
N ARG A 138 -5.13 -16.15 -10.69
CA ARG A 138 -3.79 -15.66 -11.05
C ARG A 138 -3.12 -16.56 -12.09
N GLN A 139 -3.15 -17.88 -11.89
CA GLN A 139 -2.58 -18.86 -12.83
C GLN A 139 -3.26 -18.80 -14.19
N HIS A 140 -4.60 -18.71 -14.21
CA HIS A 140 -5.37 -18.58 -15.45
C HIS A 140 -4.99 -17.31 -16.22
N LEU A 141 -4.91 -16.17 -15.54
CA LEU A 141 -4.53 -14.91 -16.17
C LEU A 141 -3.09 -14.92 -16.69
N LEU A 142 -2.17 -15.57 -15.98
CA LEU A 142 -0.79 -15.71 -16.44
C LEU A 142 -0.68 -16.63 -17.65
N ALA A 143 -1.47 -17.69 -17.72
CA ALA A 143 -1.52 -18.58 -18.87
C ALA A 143 -2.05 -17.86 -20.13
N GLU A 144 -3.04 -16.97 -19.96
CA GLU A 144 -3.69 -16.27 -21.06
C GLU A 144 -2.92 -15.00 -21.49
N TYR A 145 -2.46 -14.18 -20.55
CA TYR A 145 -1.88 -12.85 -20.81
C TYR A 145 -0.37 -12.75 -20.48
N GLY A 146 0.24 -13.81 -19.94
CA GLY A 146 1.63 -13.80 -19.51
C GLY A 146 1.90 -12.72 -18.47
N ALA A 147 3.15 -12.22 -18.41
CA ALA A 147 3.56 -11.17 -17.47
C ALA A 147 2.81 -9.82 -17.66
N SER A 148 2.13 -9.64 -18.80
CA SER A 148 1.33 -8.43 -19.05
C SER A 148 0.08 -8.35 -18.17
N ALA A 149 -0.40 -9.48 -17.62
CA ALA A 149 -1.53 -9.55 -16.70
C ALA A 149 -1.39 -8.56 -15.52
N TYR A 150 -0.19 -8.45 -14.96
CA TYR A 150 0.08 -7.56 -13.83
C TYR A 150 0.08 -6.06 -14.17
N ARG A 151 0.11 -5.69 -15.45
CA ARG A 151 0.18 -4.29 -15.91
C ARG A 151 -1.07 -3.80 -16.61
N ARG A 152 -2.00 -4.70 -16.95
CA ARG A 152 -3.19 -4.38 -17.74
C ARG A 152 -4.34 -3.77 -16.94
N GLY A 153 -4.26 -3.76 -15.60
CA GLY A 153 -5.36 -3.26 -14.76
C GLY A 153 -6.65 -4.07 -14.93
N LEU A 154 -6.54 -5.39 -15.05
CA LEU A 154 -7.68 -6.28 -15.29
C LEU A 154 -8.60 -6.34 -14.06
N ASN A 155 -9.91 -6.22 -14.28
CA ASN A 155 -10.91 -6.55 -13.28
C ASN A 155 -11.42 -7.96 -13.56
N VAL A 156 -11.35 -8.84 -12.57
CA VAL A 156 -11.75 -10.25 -12.71
C VAL A 156 -12.97 -10.51 -11.85
N TYR A 157 -14.05 -10.90 -12.47
CA TYR A 157 -15.29 -11.28 -11.81
C TYR A 157 -15.35 -12.79 -11.69
N THR A 158 -15.57 -13.28 -10.48
CA THR A 158 -15.70 -14.70 -10.18
C THR A 158 -17.13 -15.06 -9.80
N THR A 159 -17.45 -16.34 -9.82
CA THR A 159 -18.74 -16.88 -9.35
C THR A 159 -18.75 -17.18 -7.84
N LEU A 160 -17.72 -16.71 -7.10
CA LEU A 160 -17.65 -16.90 -5.66
C LEU A 160 -18.72 -16.08 -4.93
N ASP A 161 -19.49 -16.75 -4.10
CA ASP A 161 -20.40 -16.13 -3.16
C ASP A 161 -19.69 -15.96 -1.82
N ALA A 162 -19.58 -14.73 -1.32
CA ALA A 162 -18.81 -14.40 -0.13
C ALA A 162 -19.34 -15.13 1.12
N ASN A 163 -20.68 -15.24 1.29
CA ASN A 163 -21.28 -15.89 2.42
C ASN A 163 -21.02 -17.41 2.40
N LYS A 164 -21.22 -18.03 1.23
CA LYS A 164 -20.97 -19.47 1.06
C LYS A 164 -19.49 -19.82 1.25
N GLN A 165 -18.59 -19.01 0.74
CA GLN A 165 -17.15 -19.19 0.92
C GLN A 165 -16.76 -19.10 2.42
N SER A 166 -17.26 -18.10 3.14
CA SER A 166 -17.01 -17.93 4.57
C SER A 166 -17.55 -19.10 5.38
N LEU A 167 -18.76 -19.56 5.09
CA LEU A 167 -19.37 -20.74 5.74
C LEU A 167 -18.59 -22.02 5.43
N ALA A 168 -18.15 -22.21 4.18
CA ALA A 168 -17.36 -23.38 3.80
C ALA A 168 -16.00 -23.38 4.51
N GLN A 169 -15.32 -22.24 4.58
CA GLN A 169 -14.04 -22.10 5.29
C GLN A 169 -14.21 -22.42 6.79
N SER A 170 -15.25 -21.88 7.42
CA SER A 170 -15.53 -22.12 8.84
C SER A 170 -15.87 -23.59 9.12
N ALA A 171 -16.65 -24.23 8.25
CA ALA A 171 -16.99 -25.63 8.35
C ALA A 171 -15.76 -26.54 8.17
N LEU A 172 -14.88 -26.20 7.21
CA LEU A 172 -13.62 -26.94 6.96
C LEU A 172 -12.72 -26.88 8.20
N VAL A 173 -12.44 -25.69 8.72
CA VAL A 173 -11.58 -25.52 9.91
C VAL A 173 -12.17 -26.26 11.12
N LYS A 174 -13.49 -26.13 11.34
CA LYS A 174 -14.16 -26.88 12.42
C LYS A 174 -13.98 -28.40 12.26
N LYS A 175 -14.17 -28.92 11.05
CA LYS A 175 -14.05 -30.38 10.80
C LYS A 175 -12.63 -30.89 10.90
N LEU A 176 -11.64 -30.12 10.48
CA LEU A 176 -10.24 -30.47 10.66
C LEU A 176 -9.88 -30.51 12.16
N ASN A 177 -10.28 -29.53 12.94
CA ASN A 177 -10.05 -29.51 14.39
C ASN A 177 -10.77 -30.69 15.10
N GLU A 178 -11.99 -31.03 14.69
CA GLU A 178 -12.72 -32.20 15.21
C GLU A 178 -12.00 -33.52 14.85
N TYR A 179 -11.42 -33.58 13.64
CA TYR A 179 -10.64 -34.73 13.19
C TYR A 179 -9.38 -34.89 14.03
N ASP A 180 -8.60 -33.82 14.23
CA ASP A 180 -7.37 -33.86 15.04
C ASP A 180 -7.65 -34.25 16.49
N ARG A 181 -8.73 -33.71 17.10
CA ARG A 181 -9.15 -34.09 18.47
C ARG A 181 -9.45 -35.57 18.57
N ARG A 182 -10.10 -36.19 17.57
CA ARG A 182 -10.43 -37.60 17.57
C ARG A 182 -9.23 -38.52 17.38
N HIS A 183 -8.23 -38.09 16.63
CA HIS A 183 -7.06 -38.91 16.28
C HIS A 183 -5.85 -38.63 17.17
N GLY A 184 -5.98 -37.74 18.12
CA GLY A 184 -4.92 -37.31 19.03
C GLY A 184 -3.98 -36.28 18.40
N TYR A 185 -3.48 -35.41 19.23
CA TYR A 185 -2.49 -34.42 18.84
C TYR A 185 -1.15 -35.10 18.60
N ARG A 186 -0.57 -34.94 17.40
CA ARG A 186 0.67 -35.59 17.00
C ARG A 186 1.93 -34.81 17.40
N GLY A 187 1.80 -33.73 18.15
CA GLY A 187 2.86 -32.79 18.49
C GLY A 187 3.04 -31.71 17.44
N PRO A 188 3.82 -30.68 17.75
CA PRO A 188 4.15 -29.64 16.77
C PRO A 188 5.02 -30.23 15.68
N GLU A 189 4.74 -29.87 14.43
CA GLU A 189 5.59 -30.26 13.29
C GLU A 189 6.97 -29.60 13.37
N TYR A 190 7.12 -28.56 14.22
CA TYR A 190 8.36 -27.83 14.44
C TYR A 190 8.60 -27.59 15.93
N ARG A 191 9.84 -27.77 16.35
CA ARG A 191 10.30 -27.46 17.70
C ARG A 191 11.19 -26.24 17.65
N ARG A 192 10.87 -25.19 18.44
CA ARG A 192 11.74 -24.04 18.62
C ARG A 192 12.91 -24.41 19.50
N LEU A 193 14.14 -24.05 19.11
CA LEU A 193 15.31 -24.13 19.99
C LEU A 193 15.26 -22.99 21.02
N ASP A 194 15.58 -23.32 22.27
CA ASP A 194 15.59 -22.39 23.38
C ASP A 194 16.41 -21.14 23.05
N GLY A 195 15.76 -19.98 23.06
CA GLY A 195 16.41 -18.68 22.98
C GLY A 195 16.82 -18.17 21.61
N THR A 196 16.63 -18.93 20.54
CA THR A 196 16.92 -18.48 19.18
C THR A 196 15.62 -18.36 18.35
N ASP A 197 15.57 -17.36 17.47
CA ASP A 197 14.45 -17.23 16.50
C ASP A 197 14.61 -18.20 15.30
N GLU A 198 15.57 -19.11 15.38
CA GLU A 198 15.79 -20.14 14.37
C GLU A 198 14.86 -21.33 14.57
N PHE A 199 14.11 -21.64 13.52
CA PHE A 199 13.31 -22.86 13.44
C PHE A 199 14.20 -24.02 12.99
N LEU A 200 14.24 -25.11 13.77
CA LEU A 200 14.85 -26.35 13.29
C LEU A 200 13.99 -26.92 12.16
N SER A 201 14.53 -26.72 10.99
CA SER A 201 14.22 -27.38 9.73
C SER A 201 12.86 -28.06 9.56
N ALA A 202 11.98 -27.41 8.88
CA ALA A 202 11.36 -28.04 7.75
C ALA A 202 11.23 -27.00 6.64
N PRO A 203 11.83 -27.29 5.52
CA PRO A 203 12.05 -26.29 4.48
C PRO A 203 10.84 -25.92 3.67
N GLU A 204 9.70 -26.54 3.83
CA GLU A 204 8.63 -26.39 2.86
C GLU A 204 7.40 -25.57 3.29
N TYR A 205 7.15 -25.37 4.57
CA TYR A 205 5.95 -24.65 5.03
C TYR A 205 6.28 -23.77 6.24
N GLY A 206 6.74 -22.54 5.99
CA GLY A 206 6.94 -21.55 7.05
C GLY A 206 5.63 -21.12 7.69
N TYR A 207 5.33 -21.62 8.88
CA TYR A 207 4.25 -21.08 9.70
C TYR A 207 4.72 -19.77 10.37
N PRO A 208 3.83 -18.74 10.49
CA PRO A 208 4.17 -17.52 11.17
C PRO A 208 4.57 -17.77 12.63
N ALA A 209 5.60 -17.09 13.12
CA ALA A 209 6.15 -17.25 14.49
C ALA A 209 5.11 -17.05 15.62
N ASN A 210 4.03 -16.35 15.36
CA ASN A 210 2.92 -16.14 16.30
C ASN A 210 2.03 -17.39 16.51
N TRP A 211 2.06 -18.34 15.62
CA TRP A 211 1.30 -19.62 15.76
C TRP A 211 1.85 -20.48 16.90
N ILE A 212 3.16 -20.49 17.08
CA ILE A 212 3.82 -21.28 18.11
C ILE A 212 3.52 -20.73 19.51
N LYS A 213 3.47 -19.40 19.68
CA LYS A 213 3.10 -18.77 20.96
C LYS A 213 1.67 -19.09 21.40
N THR A 214 0.77 -19.36 20.48
CA THR A 214 -0.63 -19.68 20.78
C THR A 214 -0.79 -21.14 21.23
N LEU A 215 0.09 -22.04 20.80
CA LEU A 215 0.10 -23.46 21.20
C LEU A 215 0.71 -23.67 22.59
N ASP A 216 1.76 -22.93 22.93
CA ASP A 216 2.42 -23.00 24.25
C ASP A 216 1.54 -22.46 25.40
N ASN A 217 0.57 -21.60 25.11
CA ASN A 217 -0.38 -21.07 26.09
C ASN A 217 -1.68 -21.91 26.22
N ALA A 218 -1.78 -23.02 25.51
CA ALA A 218 -2.97 -23.90 25.51
C ALA A 218 -2.79 -25.18 26.35
N GLN A 219 -1.76 -25.26 27.19
CA GLN A 219 -1.56 -26.34 28.20
C GLN A 219 -2.10 -25.95 29.56
#